data_b88844b66095ea7a1a4eeaa6383ad078
#
_entry.id   b88844b66095ea7a1a4eeaa6383ad078
#
_cell.length_a   1.000
_cell.length_b   1.000
_cell.length_c   1.000
_cell.angle_alpha   90.00
_cell.angle_beta   90.00
_cell.angle_gamma   90.00
#
_symmetry.space_group_name_H-M   'P 1'
#
loop_
_entity.id
_entity.type
_entity.pdbx_description
1 polymer ?
#
loop_
_entity_poly.entity_id
_entity_poly.type
_entity_poly.pdbx_seq_one_letter_code
_entity_poly.pdbx_strand_id
1 'polypeptide(L)'
;MIVRIASVQVATERIDEMISHYRETLRPVHQQRQGLRQHYWLVDRYNGHVKIVGFWDAQEALDTAKPALEPARELYWEAYQETATLEAYEVADEI
;
A
#
# COMPACT_ATOMS: atom_id res chain seq x y z
N MET A 1 -8.59 -0.99 15.09
CA MET A 1 -7.54 -0.79 14.06
C MET A 1 -7.83 -1.67 12.87
N ILE A 2 -7.69 -1.12 11.68
CA ILE A 2 -7.90 -1.82 10.42
C ILE A 2 -6.56 -1.95 9.71
N VAL A 3 -6.28 -3.12 9.16
CA VAL A 3 -5.13 -3.33 8.28
C VAL A 3 -5.62 -3.48 6.84
N ARG A 4 -5.01 -2.74 5.92
CA ARG A 4 -5.27 -2.86 4.48
C ARG A 4 -4.02 -3.44 3.81
N ILE A 5 -4.24 -4.46 2.98
CA ILE A 5 -3.16 -5.17 2.31
C ILE A 5 -3.40 -5.12 0.80
N ALA A 6 -2.42 -4.61 0.07
CA ALA A 6 -2.37 -4.69 -1.38
C ALA A 6 -1.32 -5.74 -1.76
N SER A 7 -1.69 -6.71 -2.57
CA SER A 7 -0.78 -7.79 -3.00
C SER A 7 -0.62 -7.75 -4.50
N VAL A 8 0.62 -7.87 -4.96
CA VAL A 8 0.94 -7.85 -6.38
C VAL A 8 2.15 -8.73 -6.65
N GLN A 9 2.20 -9.31 -7.84
CA GLN A 9 3.35 -10.07 -8.32
C GLN A 9 4.08 -9.24 -9.37
N VAL A 10 5.38 -9.04 -9.22
CA VAL A 10 6.18 -8.21 -10.12
C VAL A 10 7.45 -8.94 -10.55
N ALA A 11 8.08 -8.45 -11.60
CA ALA A 11 9.42 -8.90 -11.98
C ALA A 11 10.40 -8.50 -10.87
N THR A 12 11.20 -9.45 -10.40
CA THR A 12 12.09 -9.22 -9.24
C THR A 12 13.08 -8.09 -9.46
N GLU A 13 13.56 -7.90 -10.68
CA GLU A 13 14.49 -6.83 -11.05
C GLU A 13 13.86 -5.44 -11.00
N ARG A 14 12.53 -5.33 -10.92
CA ARG A 14 11.83 -4.04 -10.85
C ARG A 14 11.50 -3.59 -9.44
N ILE A 15 11.71 -4.42 -8.44
CA ILE A 15 11.30 -4.12 -7.05
C ILE A 15 11.90 -2.81 -6.55
N ASP A 16 13.21 -2.63 -6.69
CA ASP A 16 13.87 -1.42 -6.18
C ASP A 16 13.46 -0.17 -6.94
N GLU A 17 13.24 -0.25 -8.24
CA GLU A 17 12.69 0.83 -9.05
C GLU A 17 11.31 1.23 -8.55
N MET A 18 10.45 0.24 -8.28
CA MET A 18 9.10 0.47 -7.82
C MET A 18 9.07 1.12 -6.43
N ILE A 19 9.95 0.69 -5.53
CA ILE A 19 10.07 1.30 -4.19
C ILE A 19 10.53 2.75 -4.30
N SER A 20 11.53 3.03 -5.14
CA SER A 20 12.02 4.39 -5.38
C SER A 20 10.91 5.30 -5.92
N HIS A 21 10.17 4.83 -6.89
CA HIS A 21 9.04 5.55 -7.49
C HIS A 21 7.93 5.79 -6.45
N TYR A 22 7.64 4.79 -5.62
CA TYR A 22 6.69 4.94 -4.52
C TYR A 22 7.11 6.07 -3.57
N ARG A 23 8.38 6.11 -3.19
CA ARG A 23 8.89 7.15 -2.28
C ARG A 23 8.73 8.56 -2.84
N GLU A 24 8.82 8.71 -4.14
CA GLU A 24 8.68 10.01 -4.80
C GLU A 24 7.23 10.43 -5.01
N THR A 25 6.31 9.48 -5.18
CA THR A 25 4.94 9.76 -5.62
C THR A 25 3.88 9.48 -4.57
N LEU A 26 3.76 8.22 -4.13
CA LEU A 26 2.69 7.81 -3.20
C LEU A 26 3.02 8.06 -1.74
N ARG A 27 4.28 7.91 -1.35
CA ARG A 27 4.66 8.11 0.04
C ARG A 27 4.25 9.47 0.60
N PRO A 28 4.46 10.59 -0.10
CA PRO A 28 4.00 11.89 0.38
C PRO A 28 2.48 11.96 0.58
N VAL A 29 1.71 11.30 -0.27
CA VAL A 29 0.26 11.25 -0.14
C VAL A 29 -0.13 10.46 1.11
N HIS A 30 0.49 9.31 1.36
CA HIS A 30 0.26 8.52 2.57
C HIS A 30 0.64 9.29 3.84
N GLN A 31 1.78 9.98 3.82
CA GLN A 31 2.27 10.71 5.00
C GLN A 31 1.34 11.84 5.45
N GLN A 32 0.49 12.34 4.57
CA GLN A 32 -0.45 13.41 4.89
C GLN A 32 -1.80 12.90 5.39
N ARG A 33 -2.00 11.58 5.47
CA ARG A 33 -3.29 11.01 5.89
C ARG A 33 -3.36 10.87 7.39
N GLN A 34 -4.44 11.39 7.97
CA GLN A 34 -4.72 11.20 9.38
C GLN A 34 -5.18 9.77 9.62
N GLY A 35 -4.76 9.18 10.73
CA GLY A 35 -5.16 7.85 11.12
C GLY A 35 -4.34 6.73 10.52
N LEU A 36 -3.42 7.01 9.60
CA LEU A 36 -2.45 6.02 9.14
C LEU A 36 -1.32 5.93 10.16
N ARG A 37 -1.22 4.80 10.84
CA ARG A 37 -0.22 4.59 11.91
C ARG A 37 1.11 4.09 11.39
N GLN A 38 1.07 3.07 10.51
CA GLN A 38 2.25 2.44 9.96
C GLN A 38 1.95 1.99 8.54
N HIS A 39 2.99 1.95 7.72
CA HIS A 39 2.88 1.56 6.34
C HIS A 39 4.16 0.84 5.93
N TYR A 40 4.03 -0.36 5.35
CA TYR A 40 5.17 -1.20 4.99
C TYR A 40 5.06 -1.69 3.56
N TRP A 41 6.20 -1.77 2.90
CA TRP A 41 6.41 -2.59 1.72
C TRP A 41 7.11 -3.88 2.15
N LEU A 42 6.44 -5.00 1.98
CA LEU A 42 6.98 -6.32 2.29
C LEU A 42 7.31 -6.98 0.95
N VAL A 43 8.56 -7.37 0.76
CA VAL A 43 8.99 -7.92 -0.53
C VAL A 43 9.62 -9.29 -0.37
N ASP A 44 9.23 -10.20 -1.25
CA ASP A 44 9.90 -11.47 -1.46
C ASP A 44 10.73 -11.32 -2.73
N ARG A 45 12.02 -11.06 -2.57
CA ARG A 45 12.92 -10.77 -3.69
C ARG A 45 13.21 -12.00 -4.56
N TYR A 46 12.92 -13.17 -4.05
CA TYR A 46 13.11 -14.41 -4.81
C TYR A 46 11.97 -14.65 -5.79
N ASN A 47 10.74 -14.48 -5.36
CA ASN A 47 9.54 -14.76 -6.15
C ASN A 47 8.87 -13.53 -6.76
N GLY A 48 9.24 -12.32 -6.36
CA GLY A 48 8.60 -11.11 -6.84
C GLY A 48 7.23 -10.83 -6.21
N HIS A 49 6.92 -11.45 -5.08
CA HIS A 49 5.70 -11.14 -4.33
C HIS A 49 5.91 -9.89 -3.51
N VAL A 50 5.00 -8.94 -3.66
CA VAL A 50 5.02 -7.67 -2.93
C VAL A 50 3.70 -7.51 -2.20
N LYS A 51 3.77 -7.19 -0.91
CA LYS A 51 2.61 -6.79 -0.13
C LYS A 51 2.84 -5.41 0.45
N ILE A 52 1.86 -4.54 0.28
CA ILE A 52 1.90 -3.19 0.82
C ILE A 52 0.84 -3.13 1.90
N VAL A 53 1.29 -2.89 3.14
CA VAL A 53 0.46 -3.05 4.33
C VAL A 53 0.34 -1.71 5.04
N GLY A 54 -0.89 -1.23 5.21
CA GLY A 54 -1.19 -0.02 5.96
C GLY A 54 -2.04 -0.32 7.18
N PHE A 55 -1.65 0.21 8.34
CA PHE A 55 -2.41 0.10 9.58
C PHE A 55 -3.11 1.42 9.86
N TRP A 56 -4.43 1.37 9.97
CA TRP A 56 -5.30 2.53 10.16
C TRP A 56 -5.99 2.49 11.52
N ASP A 57 -6.17 3.65 12.14
CA ASP A 57 -6.83 3.74 13.46
C ASP A 57 -8.21 3.10 13.46
N ALA A 58 -8.99 3.32 12.41
CA ALA A 58 -10.34 2.81 12.27
C ALA A 58 -10.75 2.78 10.80
N GLN A 59 -11.84 2.09 10.49
CA GLN A 59 -12.42 2.05 9.14
C GLN A 59 -12.74 3.44 8.63
N GLU A 60 -13.22 4.33 9.50
CA GLU A 60 -13.53 5.71 9.14
C GLU A 60 -12.31 6.47 8.61
N ALA A 61 -11.14 6.28 9.24
CA ALA A 61 -9.90 6.93 8.78
C ALA A 61 -9.52 6.44 7.39
N LEU A 62 -9.64 5.15 7.12
CA LEU A 62 -9.38 4.58 5.81
C LEU A 62 -10.36 5.12 4.77
N ASP A 63 -11.66 5.15 5.09
CA ASP A 63 -12.69 5.65 4.18
C ASP A 63 -12.47 7.13 3.85
N THR A 64 -12.10 7.93 4.82
CA THR A 64 -11.79 9.35 4.63
C THR A 64 -10.56 9.57 3.73
N ALA A 65 -9.60 8.65 3.80
CA ALA A 65 -8.37 8.74 3.00
C ALA A 65 -8.55 8.32 1.54
N LYS A 66 -9.56 7.50 1.23
CA LYS A 66 -9.77 6.94 -0.12
C LYS A 66 -9.79 7.96 -1.24
N PRO A 67 -10.51 9.09 -1.16
CA PRO A 67 -10.55 10.07 -2.26
C PRO A 67 -9.18 10.60 -2.66
N ALA A 68 -8.24 10.70 -1.72
CA ALA A 68 -6.88 11.14 -2.02
C ALA A 68 -5.99 10.00 -2.49
N LEU A 69 -6.17 8.80 -1.91
CA LEU A 69 -5.27 7.68 -2.16
C LEU A 69 -5.61 6.89 -3.43
N GLU A 70 -6.88 6.64 -3.71
CA GLU A 70 -7.28 5.79 -4.83
C GLU A 70 -6.79 6.31 -6.19
N PRO A 71 -6.97 7.58 -6.55
CA PRO A 71 -6.46 8.08 -7.82
C PRO A 71 -4.94 7.97 -7.94
N ALA A 72 -4.23 8.25 -6.85
CA ALA A 72 -2.78 8.18 -6.84
C ALA A 72 -2.28 6.73 -6.97
N ARG A 73 -2.97 5.78 -6.33
CA ARG A 73 -2.66 4.34 -6.44
C ARG A 73 -2.93 3.81 -7.84
N GLU A 74 -4.06 4.18 -8.43
CA GLU A 74 -4.40 3.77 -9.80
C GLU A 74 -3.35 4.24 -10.79
N LEU A 75 -2.94 5.48 -10.70
CA LEU A 75 -1.90 6.03 -11.55
C LEU A 75 -0.56 5.32 -11.37
N TYR A 76 -0.22 5.01 -10.14
CA TYR A 76 1.01 4.28 -9.82
C TYR A 76 1.02 2.88 -10.46
N TRP A 77 -0.04 2.08 -10.25
CA TRP A 77 -0.11 0.73 -10.78
C TRP A 77 -0.25 0.69 -12.30
N GLU A 78 -0.94 1.66 -12.86
CA GLU A 78 -1.05 1.80 -14.32
C GLU A 78 0.32 1.95 -14.98
N ALA A 79 1.23 2.70 -14.35
CA ALA A 79 2.59 2.87 -14.87
C ALA A 79 3.35 1.54 -14.98
N TYR A 80 3.00 0.54 -14.19
CA TYR A 80 3.62 -0.79 -14.21
C TYR A 80 2.75 -1.84 -14.90
N GLN A 81 1.57 -1.46 -15.38
CA GLN A 81 0.60 -2.37 -16.00
C GLN A 81 0.23 -3.53 -15.07
N GLU A 82 0.11 -3.22 -13.77
CA GLU A 82 -0.21 -4.20 -12.74
C GLU A 82 -1.54 -3.85 -12.06
N THR A 83 -2.18 -4.90 -11.54
CA THR A 83 -3.39 -4.76 -10.73
C THR A 83 -3.15 -5.41 -9.38
N ALA A 84 -3.23 -4.62 -8.32
CA ALA A 84 -3.07 -5.15 -6.97
C ALA A 84 -4.39 -5.77 -6.48
N THR A 85 -4.29 -6.92 -5.79
CA THR A 85 -5.40 -7.50 -5.05
C THR A 85 -5.48 -6.81 -3.70
N LEU A 86 -6.68 -6.36 -3.32
CA LEU A 86 -6.89 -5.58 -2.10
C LEU A 86 -7.65 -6.39 -1.07
N GLU A 87 -7.17 -6.36 0.17
CA GLU A 87 -7.83 -6.97 1.33
C GLU A 87 -7.82 -5.98 2.48
N ALA A 88 -8.82 -6.08 3.34
CA ALA A 88 -8.89 -5.29 4.57
C ALA A 88 -9.40 -6.17 5.70
N TYR A 89 -8.79 -6.05 6.87
CA TYR A 89 -9.12 -6.84 8.04
C TYR A 89 -9.14 -5.98 9.28
N GLU A 90 -10.00 -6.35 10.23
CA GLU A 90 -9.93 -5.81 11.58
C GLU A 90 -8.77 -6.50 12.32
N VAL A 91 -7.98 -5.72 13.05
CA VAL A 91 -7.00 -6.29 13.98
C VAL A 91 -7.77 -6.68 15.24
N ALA A 92 -8.02 -7.97 15.40
CA ALA A 92 -8.86 -8.49 16.49
C ALA A 92 -8.09 -8.65 17.80
N ASP A 93 -6.76 -8.81 17.72
CA ASP A 93 -5.89 -8.99 18.89
C ASP A 93 -4.47 -8.58 18.52
N GLU A 94 -3.75 -8.02 19.48
CA GLU A 94 -2.33 -7.69 19.31
C GLU A 94 -1.60 -7.86 20.63
N ILE A 95 -0.34 -8.21 20.56
CA ILE A 95 0.50 -8.38 21.75
C ILE A 95 1.10 -7.06 22.18
#